data_5855d6d6fd560ac8b89eb7e6e9f24d0d
#
_entry.id   5855d6d6fd560ac8b89eb7e6e9f24d0d
#
_cell.length_a   1.000
_cell.length_b   1.000
_cell.length_c   1.000
_cell.angle_alpha   90.00
_cell.angle_beta   90.00
_cell.angle_gamma   90.00
#
_symmetry.space_group_name_H-M   'P 1'
#
loop_
_entity.id
_entity.type
_entity.pdbx_description
1 polymer ?
#
loop_
_entity_poly.entity_id
_entity_poly.type
_entity_poly.pdbx_seq_one_letter_code
_entity_poly.pdbx_strand_id
1 'polypeptide(L)'
;MTMKPNVRRFSFCVIFILIIILLTQSVGAEVTGWYCRRNREHKQPIAASDISYVEDYGGYYIDHRYGDTCEERVVYLTFDAGYENGNVARILDTLKAEDVKGAFFILGNLVTKNTDLVRRMADEGHTVCNHTAKHKDMTSFASIEEFKAELETLETLYREHTGREMPKYYRPPEGKFDRRTMEYAHTLGYKTIFWSFAYADWDNNAQMSAEAAKQKIMDNIHNGAVILLHPTSATNAEILGDVIRELKGQGYRFGTLDELTGAV
;
A
#
# COMPACT_ATOMS: atom_id res chain seq x y z
N MET A 1 69.51 -43.54 54.20
CA MET A 1 68.80 -44.09 53.02
C MET A 1 67.40 -43.44 53.07
N THR A 2 67.27 -42.23 52.45
CA THR A 2 66.11 -41.39 52.55
C THR A 2 65.37 -41.38 51.18
N MET A 3 64.22 -42.01 51.15
CA MET A 3 63.30 -41.95 49.95
C MET A 3 62.66 -40.62 49.86
N LYS A 4 62.81 -39.97 48.71
CA LYS A 4 62.05 -38.76 48.34
C LYS A 4 60.71 -39.18 47.72
N PRO A 5 59.58 -38.50 48.03
CA PRO A 5 58.33 -38.81 47.40
C PRO A 5 58.22 -38.04 46.05
N ASN A 6 57.80 -38.75 45.00
CA ASN A 6 57.48 -38.24 43.71
C ASN A 6 56.17 -37.45 43.76
N VAL A 7 56.23 -36.14 43.55
CA VAL A 7 55.08 -35.32 43.40
C VAL A 7 54.68 -35.31 41.91
N ARG A 8 53.61 -36.05 41.57
CA ARG A 8 52.97 -35.96 40.24
C ARG A 8 52.24 -34.58 40.12
N ARG A 9 52.79 -33.74 39.26
CA ARG A 9 52.09 -32.52 38.85
C ARG A 9 50.89 -32.90 37.97
N PHE A 10 49.67 -32.73 38.49
CA PHE A 10 48.46 -32.70 37.69
C PHE A 10 48.37 -31.36 37.00
N SER A 11 48.53 -31.37 35.67
CA SER A 11 48.31 -30.22 34.84
C SER A 11 46.81 -30.09 34.62
N PHE A 12 46.15 -29.14 35.27
CA PHE A 12 44.76 -28.78 34.98
C PHE A 12 44.77 -27.98 33.70
N CYS A 13 44.42 -28.62 32.57
CA CYS A 13 43.98 -27.89 31.37
C CYS A 13 42.60 -27.31 31.62
N VAL A 14 42.56 -26.04 31.98
CA VAL A 14 41.31 -25.26 31.99
C VAL A 14 40.96 -24.96 30.53
N ILE A 15 40.05 -25.77 29.98
CA ILE A 15 39.43 -25.48 28.69
C ILE A 15 38.47 -24.32 28.92
N PHE A 16 38.92 -23.09 28.56
CA PHE A 16 38.02 -21.94 28.41
C PHE A 16 37.12 -22.18 27.17
N ILE A 17 35.93 -22.74 27.42
CA ILE A 17 34.86 -22.71 26.40
C ILE A 17 34.38 -21.29 26.35
N LEU A 18 34.89 -20.52 25.36
CA LEU A 18 34.30 -19.22 24.95
C LEU A 18 32.95 -19.55 24.32
N ILE A 19 31.88 -19.50 25.11
CA ILE A 19 30.51 -19.39 24.56
C ILE A 19 30.39 -18.00 23.98
N ILE A 20 30.66 -17.87 22.69
CA ILE A 20 30.25 -16.70 21.93
C ILE A 20 28.73 -16.79 21.82
N ILE A 21 28.04 -16.15 22.76
CA ILE A 21 26.63 -15.82 22.61
C ILE A 21 26.62 -14.77 21.52
N LEU A 22 26.40 -15.19 20.29
CA LEU A 22 25.90 -14.32 19.23
C LEU A 22 24.54 -13.80 19.70
N LEU A 23 24.56 -12.68 20.41
CA LEU A 23 23.40 -11.82 20.52
C LEU A 23 23.12 -11.35 19.09
N THR A 24 22.35 -12.13 18.35
CA THR A 24 21.59 -11.60 17.24
C THR A 24 20.64 -10.60 17.88
N GLN A 25 21.08 -9.36 18.03
CA GLN A 25 20.14 -8.27 18.13
C GLN A 25 19.30 -8.39 16.86
N SER A 26 18.08 -8.86 17.02
CA SER A 26 17.05 -8.57 16.05
C SER A 26 17.00 -7.04 16.04
N VAL A 27 17.68 -6.39 15.11
CA VAL A 27 17.41 -5.02 14.77
C VAL A 27 15.95 -5.06 14.38
N GLY A 28 15.08 -4.66 15.31
CA GLY A 28 13.66 -4.55 15.04
C GLY A 28 13.57 -3.71 13.77
N ALA A 29 12.98 -4.26 12.72
CA ALA A 29 12.86 -3.54 11.48
C ALA A 29 12.18 -2.21 11.80
N GLU A 30 12.82 -1.09 11.46
CA GLU A 30 12.31 0.24 11.76
C GLU A 30 10.98 0.40 11.04
N VAL A 31 9.92 0.66 11.82
CA VAL A 31 8.59 0.90 11.26
C VAL A 31 8.60 2.27 10.58
N THR A 32 8.23 2.28 9.33
CA THR A 32 8.26 3.46 8.48
C THR A 32 6.86 3.75 7.93
N GLY A 33 6.48 5.03 7.84
CA GLY A 33 5.34 5.48 7.05
C GLY A 33 5.78 5.72 5.61
N TRP A 34 4.96 5.31 4.65
CA TRP A 34 5.26 5.52 3.24
C TRP A 34 5.29 7.01 2.89
N TYR A 35 6.34 7.42 2.21
CA TYR A 35 6.42 8.72 1.55
C TYR A 35 7.36 8.65 0.35
N CYS A 36 7.15 9.54 -0.63
CA CYS A 36 8.09 9.78 -1.71
C CYS A 36 8.39 11.28 -1.82
N ARG A 37 9.59 11.62 -2.27
CA ARG A 37 10.01 13.00 -2.43
C ARG A 37 9.43 13.56 -3.72
N ARG A 38 8.35 14.30 -3.61
CA ARG A 38 7.73 15.00 -4.75
C ARG A 38 8.52 16.23 -5.15
N ASN A 39 8.36 16.63 -6.40
CA ASN A 39 8.91 17.87 -6.95
C ASN A 39 7.77 18.72 -7.57
N ARG A 40 8.08 19.94 -7.98
CA ARG A 40 7.13 20.84 -8.62
C ARG A 40 7.28 20.89 -10.16
N GLU A 41 8.04 19.96 -10.73
CA GLU A 41 8.38 19.94 -12.16
C GLU A 41 7.54 18.92 -12.93
N HIS A 42 6.51 18.33 -12.29
CA HIS A 42 5.70 17.23 -12.84
C HIS A 42 6.51 15.99 -13.24
N LYS A 43 7.70 15.84 -12.63
CA LYS A 43 8.55 14.67 -12.82
C LYS A 43 8.24 13.57 -11.81
N GLN A 44 8.56 12.35 -12.18
CA GLN A 44 8.41 11.21 -11.30
C GLN A 44 9.13 11.43 -9.97
N PRO A 45 8.48 11.25 -8.82
CA PRO A 45 9.11 11.32 -7.52
C PRO A 45 10.02 10.10 -7.28
N ILE A 46 10.91 10.23 -6.32
CA ILE A 46 11.85 9.17 -5.95
C ILE A 46 11.54 8.76 -4.52
N ALA A 47 11.45 7.44 -4.27
CA ALA A 47 11.42 6.91 -2.91
C ALA A 47 12.70 7.32 -2.17
N ALA A 48 12.60 7.54 -0.87
CA ALA A 48 13.78 7.78 -0.05
C ALA A 48 14.69 6.53 -0.04
N SER A 49 15.99 6.73 0.06
CA SER A 49 16.97 5.64 -0.09
C SER A 49 16.83 4.52 0.94
N ASP A 50 16.34 4.85 2.12
CA ASP A 50 16.09 3.92 3.24
C ASP A 50 14.87 3.02 3.02
N ILE A 51 13.96 3.40 2.10
CA ILE A 51 12.76 2.63 1.75
C ILE A 51 12.73 2.16 0.29
N SER A 52 13.81 2.39 -0.48
CA SER A 52 13.89 1.95 -1.89
C SER A 52 13.72 0.44 -2.07
N TYR A 53 14.00 -0.33 -1.04
CA TYR A 53 13.83 -1.80 -1.04
C TYR A 53 12.39 -2.27 -1.25
N VAL A 54 11.39 -1.39 -1.16
CA VAL A 54 9.98 -1.80 -1.36
C VAL A 54 9.72 -2.40 -2.73
N GLU A 55 10.44 -1.94 -3.75
CA GLU A 55 10.33 -2.47 -5.12
C GLU A 55 10.86 -3.90 -5.22
N ASP A 56 11.91 -4.26 -4.45
CA ASP A 56 12.48 -5.61 -4.40
C ASP A 56 11.48 -6.64 -3.85
N TYR A 57 10.50 -6.18 -3.05
CA TYR A 57 9.44 -7.00 -2.46
C TYR A 57 8.07 -6.79 -3.14
N GLY A 58 8.06 -6.37 -4.41
CA GLY A 58 6.82 -6.18 -5.15
C GLY A 58 5.97 -5.03 -4.64
N GLY A 59 6.61 -3.93 -4.21
CA GLY A 59 5.98 -2.66 -3.90
C GLY A 59 5.92 -1.75 -5.12
N TYR A 60 4.77 -1.13 -5.36
CA TYR A 60 4.52 -0.26 -6.50
C TYR A 60 3.96 1.07 -6.01
N TYR A 61 4.50 2.18 -6.47
CA TYR A 61 4.02 3.52 -6.15
C TYR A 61 4.02 4.46 -7.35
N ILE A 62 4.61 4.00 -8.45
CA ILE A 62 4.80 4.74 -9.69
C ILE A 62 5.01 3.74 -10.82
N ASP A 63 4.63 4.11 -12.03
CA ASP A 63 4.95 3.32 -13.21
C ASP A 63 6.18 3.89 -13.93
N HIS A 64 7.32 3.26 -13.72
CA HIS A 64 8.59 3.68 -14.31
C HIS A 64 8.66 3.53 -15.84
N ARG A 65 7.77 2.74 -16.45
CA ARG A 65 7.68 2.58 -17.90
C ARG A 65 7.26 3.87 -18.59
N TYR A 66 6.47 4.69 -17.88
CA TYR A 66 6.00 6.00 -18.33
C TYR A 66 6.81 7.12 -17.66
N GLY A 67 8.13 7.09 -17.87
CA GLY A 67 9.04 8.11 -17.34
C GLY A 67 8.80 9.50 -17.95
N ASP A 68 9.55 10.49 -17.44
CA ASP A 68 9.37 11.90 -17.76
C ASP A 68 9.49 12.25 -19.26
N THR A 69 10.15 11.39 -20.05
CA THR A 69 10.34 11.56 -21.50
C THR A 69 9.37 10.76 -22.36
N CYS A 70 8.50 9.96 -21.74
CA CYS A 70 7.51 9.15 -22.45
C CYS A 70 6.38 10.05 -22.97
N GLU A 71 6.07 9.93 -24.26
CA GLU A 71 4.95 10.70 -24.88
C GLU A 71 3.58 10.21 -24.40
N GLU A 72 3.45 8.89 -24.20
CA GLU A 72 2.23 8.32 -23.64
C GLU A 72 2.12 8.68 -22.17
N ARG A 73 0.94 9.18 -21.77
CA ARG A 73 0.67 9.62 -20.40
C ARG A 73 -0.36 8.72 -19.72
N VAL A 74 0.01 8.19 -18.55
CA VAL A 74 -0.88 7.35 -17.76
C VAL A 74 -0.89 7.79 -16.30
N VAL A 75 -2.06 7.63 -15.66
CA VAL A 75 -2.23 7.75 -14.21
C VAL A 75 -3.10 6.61 -13.71
N TYR A 76 -2.96 6.27 -12.44
CA TYR A 76 -3.67 5.20 -11.77
C TYR A 76 -4.48 5.78 -10.61
N LEU A 77 -5.81 5.73 -10.70
CA LEU A 77 -6.69 6.19 -9.62
C LEU A 77 -6.87 5.07 -8.59
N THR A 78 -6.55 5.37 -7.34
CA THR A 78 -6.72 4.43 -6.24
C THR A 78 -7.44 5.10 -5.07
N PHE A 79 -8.28 4.33 -4.37
CA PHE A 79 -9.13 4.81 -3.31
C PHE A 79 -9.04 3.91 -2.09
N ASP A 80 -8.83 4.48 -0.88
CA ASP A 80 -8.92 3.74 0.38
C ASP A 80 -10.32 3.96 0.97
N ALA A 81 -11.12 2.87 1.04
CA ALA A 81 -12.56 2.90 1.33
C ALA A 81 -12.92 2.00 2.52
N GLY A 82 -13.09 2.59 3.71
CA GLY A 82 -13.43 1.86 4.92
C GLY A 82 -14.93 1.84 5.27
N TYR A 83 -15.68 2.82 4.79
CA TYR A 83 -17.12 2.98 5.06
C TYR A 83 -17.78 3.84 3.98
N GLU A 84 -19.12 3.89 4.00
CA GLU A 84 -19.93 4.74 3.13
C GLU A 84 -20.57 5.88 3.96
N ASN A 85 -20.54 7.08 3.39
CA ASN A 85 -21.16 8.29 3.95
C ASN A 85 -21.96 9.10 2.91
N GLY A 86 -22.32 8.47 1.79
CA GLY A 86 -22.96 9.09 0.63
C GLY A 86 -21.98 9.50 -0.47
N ASN A 87 -20.69 9.58 -0.19
CA ASN A 87 -19.70 10.06 -1.15
C ASN A 87 -19.09 8.92 -1.99
N VAL A 88 -18.94 7.72 -1.45
CA VAL A 88 -18.39 6.58 -2.22
C VAL A 88 -19.30 6.26 -3.41
N ALA A 89 -20.61 6.27 -3.21
CA ALA A 89 -21.59 6.09 -4.29
C ALA A 89 -21.44 7.18 -5.37
N ARG A 90 -21.25 8.45 -4.97
CA ARG A 90 -21.03 9.58 -5.91
C ARG A 90 -19.73 9.45 -6.69
N ILE A 91 -18.66 8.97 -6.05
CA ILE A 91 -17.38 8.65 -6.71
C ILE A 91 -17.60 7.60 -7.81
N LEU A 92 -18.33 6.51 -7.51
CA LEU A 92 -18.65 5.49 -8.51
C LEU A 92 -19.51 6.04 -9.65
N ASP A 93 -20.51 6.88 -9.34
CA ASP A 93 -21.32 7.55 -10.38
C ASP A 93 -20.44 8.39 -11.33
N THR A 94 -19.50 9.14 -10.77
CA THR A 94 -18.55 9.95 -11.54
C THR A 94 -17.64 9.09 -12.40
N LEU A 95 -17.03 8.05 -11.83
CA LEU A 95 -16.14 7.12 -12.56
C LEU A 95 -16.88 6.46 -13.73
N LYS A 96 -18.15 6.07 -13.52
CA LYS A 96 -19.00 5.50 -14.55
C LYS A 96 -19.32 6.52 -15.65
N ALA A 97 -19.69 7.75 -15.28
CA ALA A 97 -20.03 8.81 -16.24
C ALA A 97 -18.81 9.21 -17.09
N GLU A 98 -17.62 9.19 -16.51
CA GLU A 98 -16.36 9.53 -17.17
C GLU A 98 -15.70 8.32 -17.86
N ASP A 99 -16.30 7.13 -17.80
CA ASP A 99 -15.73 5.86 -18.31
C ASP A 99 -14.28 5.64 -17.84
N VAL A 100 -14.06 5.73 -16.53
CA VAL A 100 -12.77 5.54 -15.88
C VAL A 100 -12.87 4.43 -14.85
N LYS A 101 -11.87 3.55 -14.83
CA LYS A 101 -11.75 2.51 -13.80
C LYS A 101 -10.74 2.93 -12.75
N GLY A 102 -11.03 2.58 -11.48
CA GLY A 102 -10.14 2.81 -10.35
C GLY A 102 -9.93 1.53 -9.55
N ALA A 103 -9.00 1.56 -8.61
CA ALA A 103 -8.77 0.49 -7.66
C ALA A 103 -9.21 0.93 -6.26
N PHE A 104 -10.04 0.12 -5.62
CA PHE A 104 -10.58 0.40 -4.28
C PHE A 104 -9.98 -0.56 -3.27
N PHE A 105 -9.15 -0.05 -2.38
CA PHE A 105 -8.61 -0.77 -1.23
C PHE A 105 -9.63 -0.69 -0.11
N ILE A 106 -10.33 -1.79 0.16
CA ILE A 106 -11.50 -1.81 1.04
C ILE A 106 -11.23 -2.48 2.38
N LEU A 107 -12.00 -2.12 3.40
CA LEU A 107 -12.02 -2.76 4.71
C LEU A 107 -13.21 -3.73 4.85
N GLY A 108 -13.10 -4.66 5.80
CA GLY A 108 -14.17 -5.60 6.10
C GLY A 108 -15.49 -4.94 6.52
N ASN A 109 -15.42 -3.78 7.16
CA ASN A 109 -16.60 -2.99 7.52
C ASN A 109 -17.43 -2.54 6.30
N LEU A 110 -16.75 -2.12 5.21
CA LEU A 110 -17.44 -1.73 3.97
C LEU A 110 -18.10 -2.95 3.33
N VAL A 111 -17.42 -4.10 3.30
CA VAL A 111 -17.99 -5.36 2.75
C VAL A 111 -19.28 -5.75 3.46
N THR A 112 -19.26 -5.76 4.80
CA THR A 112 -20.36 -6.27 5.59
C THR A 112 -21.55 -5.30 5.70
N LYS A 113 -21.30 -3.99 5.70
CA LYS A 113 -22.36 -2.98 5.85
C LYS A 113 -22.89 -2.41 4.54
N ASN A 114 -22.08 -2.49 3.47
CA ASN A 114 -22.41 -1.89 2.18
C ASN A 114 -22.10 -2.87 1.02
N THR A 115 -22.55 -4.12 1.19
CA THR A 115 -22.28 -5.22 0.24
C THR A 115 -22.66 -4.84 -1.19
N ASP A 116 -23.81 -4.20 -1.40
CA ASP A 116 -24.28 -3.82 -2.73
C ASP A 116 -23.36 -2.80 -3.39
N LEU A 117 -22.76 -1.90 -2.59
CA LEU A 117 -21.79 -0.92 -3.09
C LEU A 117 -20.47 -1.62 -3.50
N VAL A 118 -20.04 -2.60 -2.71
CA VAL A 118 -18.84 -3.40 -3.03
C VAL A 118 -19.06 -4.27 -4.28
N ARG A 119 -20.26 -4.86 -4.42
CA ARG A 119 -20.65 -5.57 -5.66
C ARG A 119 -20.63 -4.62 -6.85
N ARG A 120 -21.22 -3.42 -6.69
CA ARG A 120 -21.23 -2.38 -7.72
C ARG A 120 -19.80 -2.01 -8.18
N MET A 121 -18.85 -1.85 -7.26
CA MET A 121 -17.44 -1.61 -7.63
C MET A 121 -16.93 -2.68 -8.60
N ALA A 122 -17.14 -3.94 -8.28
CA ALA A 122 -16.68 -5.05 -9.12
C ALA A 122 -17.47 -5.16 -10.44
N ASP A 123 -18.79 -4.96 -10.42
CA ASP A 123 -19.67 -5.04 -11.59
C ASP A 123 -19.40 -3.92 -12.59
N GLU A 124 -19.00 -2.75 -12.13
CA GLU A 124 -18.59 -1.61 -12.96
C GLU A 124 -17.14 -1.71 -13.43
N GLY A 125 -16.44 -2.81 -13.11
CA GLY A 125 -15.09 -3.11 -13.62
C GLY A 125 -13.96 -2.43 -12.86
N HIS A 126 -14.21 -1.97 -11.64
CA HIS A 126 -13.16 -1.49 -10.76
C HIS A 126 -12.42 -2.67 -10.09
N THR A 127 -11.13 -2.49 -9.79
CA THR A 127 -10.37 -3.47 -9.03
C THR A 127 -10.65 -3.32 -7.55
N VAL A 128 -11.21 -4.35 -6.89
CA VAL A 128 -11.43 -4.35 -5.44
C VAL A 128 -10.26 -5.03 -4.78
N CYS A 129 -9.56 -4.32 -3.87
CA CYS A 129 -8.26 -4.67 -3.32
C CYS A 129 -8.30 -4.76 -1.79
N ASN A 130 -7.30 -5.43 -1.23
CA ASN A 130 -7.18 -5.67 0.19
C ASN A 130 -6.55 -4.49 0.94
N HIS A 131 -7.32 -3.88 1.87
CA HIS A 131 -6.82 -2.87 2.82
C HIS A 131 -6.89 -3.37 4.27
N THR A 132 -6.84 -4.69 4.47
CA THR A 132 -7.05 -5.43 5.72
C THR A 132 -8.51 -5.52 6.18
N ALA A 133 -8.81 -6.47 7.05
CA ALA A 133 -10.18 -6.60 7.57
C ALA A 133 -10.55 -5.47 8.55
N LYS A 134 -9.59 -5.02 9.37
CA LYS A 134 -9.85 -4.14 10.53
C LYS A 134 -8.99 -2.88 10.58
N HIS A 135 -8.27 -2.55 9.51
CA HIS A 135 -7.35 -1.40 9.47
C HIS A 135 -6.30 -1.42 10.60
N LYS A 136 -5.78 -2.60 10.92
CA LYS A 136 -4.74 -2.72 11.95
C LYS A 136 -3.38 -2.29 11.40
N ASP A 137 -2.54 -1.81 12.31
CA ASP A 137 -1.11 -1.65 12.02
C ASP A 137 -0.49 -3.04 11.80
N MET A 138 -0.16 -3.34 10.54
CA MET A 138 0.33 -4.65 10.13
C MET A 138 1.75 -4.93 10.61
N THR A 139 2.49 -3.91 11.03
CA THR A 139 3.82 -4.05 11.64
C THR A 139 3.76 -4.57 13.08
N SER A 140 2.57 -4.55 13.70
CA SER A 140 2.34 -5.09 15.04
C SER A 140 2.26 -6.61 15.09
N PHE A 141 2.05 -7.29 13.96
CA PHE A 141 1.97 -8.74 13.91
C PHE A 141 3.36 -9.38 14.01
N ALA A 142 3.48 -10.38 14.88
CA ALA A 142 4.75 -11.03 15.16
C ALA A 142 5.13 -12.10 14.11
N SER A 143 4.15 -12.65 13.39
CA SER A 143 4.37 -13.75 12.45
C SER A 143 3.65 -13.53 11.12
N ILE A 144 4.09 -14.25 10.08
CA ILE A 144 3.45 -14.27 8.77
C ILE A 144 2.05 -14.88 8.84
N GLU A 145 1.80 -15.80 9.76
CA GLU A 145 0.50 -16.43 9.96
C GLU A 145 -0.54 -15.43 10.47
N GLU A 146 -0.16 -14.57 11.43
CA GLU A 146 -1.04 -13.50 11.93
C GLU A 146 -1.31 -12.45 10.85
N PHE A 147 -0.26 -12.04 10.13
CA PHE A 147 -0.37 -11.13 8.99
C PHE A 147 -1.30 -11.69 7.91
N LYS A 148 -1.10 -12.95 7.52
CA LYS A 148 -1.92 -13.66 6.56
C LYS A 148 -3.39 -13.74 6.99
N ALA A 149 -3.64 -14.10 8.26
CA ALA A 149 -4.99 -14.24 8.78
C ALA A 149 -5.83 -12.94 8.70
N GLU A 150 -5.20 -11.78 8.90
CA GLU A 150 -5.87 -10.48 8.77
C GLU A 150 -6.28 -10.21 7.32
N LEU A 151 -5.41 -10.54 6.34
CA LEU A 151 -5.71 -10.38 4.92
C LEU A 151 -6.76 -11.39 4.43
N GLU A 152 -6.60 -12.67 4.78
CA GLU A 152 -7.54 -13.74 4.39
C GLU A 152 -8.94 -13.57 5.02
N THR A 153 -9.02 -12.91 6.18
CA THR A 153 -10.30 -12.55 6.78
C THR A 153 -11.09 -11.64 5.83
N LEU A 154 -10.46 -10.62 5.26
CA LEU A 154 -11.13 -9.75 4.29
C LEU A 154 -11.47 -10.48 2.99
N GLU A 155 -10.56 -11.28 2.46
CA GLU A 155 -10.80 -12.06 1.24
C GLU A 155 -11.99 -13.02 1.41
N THR A 156 -12.09 -13.65 2.58
CA THR A 156 -13.21 -14.53 2.90
C THR A 156 -14.52 -13.77 2.96
N LEU A 157 -14.56 -12.63 3.69
CA LEU A 157 -15.73 -11.75 3.72
C LEU A 157 -16.14 -11.31 2.31
N TYR A 158 -15.18 -10.86 1.51
CA TYR A 158 -15.45 -10.43 0.14
C TYR A 158 -16.06 -11.55 -0.71
N ARG A 159 -15.48 -12.75 -0.66
CA ARG A 159 -15.98 -13.92 -1.40
C ARG A 159 -17.39 -14.32 -0.92
N GLU A 160 -17.62 -14.38 0.39
CA GLU A 160 -18.92 -14.74 0.95
C GLU A 160 -20.02 -13.75 0.56
N HIS A 161 -19.70 -12.46 0.55
CA HIS A 161 -20.68 -11.40 0.26
C HIS A 161 -20.88 -11.13 -1.23
N THR A 162 -19.86 -11.38 -2.07
CA THR A 162 -19.90 -11.02 -3.50
C THR A 162 -19.91 -12.22 -4.45
N GLY A 163 -19.48 -13.38 -3.98
CA GLY A 163 -19.26 -14.57 -4.81
C GLY A 163 -18.00 -14.47 -5.70
N ARG A 164 -17.11 -13.51 -5.44
CA ARG A 164 -15.92 -13.22 -6.25
C ARG A 164 -14.65 -13.43 -5.45
N GLU A 165 -13.56 -13.78 -6.10
CA GLU A 165 -12.22 -13.79 -5.50
C GLU A 165 -11.62 -12.38 -5.53
N MET A 166 -10.90 -12.02 -4.47
CA MET A 166 -10.18 -10.74 -4.39
C MET A 166 -8.79 -10.91 -5.02
N PRO A 167 -8.38 -10.05 -5.96
CA PRO A 167 -7.02 -10.10 -6.50
C PRO A 167 -5.99 -9.75 -5.42
N LYS A 168 -4.77 -10.26 -5.57
CA LYS A 168 -3.69 -10.12 -4.59
C LYS A 168 -3.01 -8.74 -4.65
N TYR A 169 -3.80 -7.67 -4.57
CA TYR A 169 -3.36 -6.30 -4.37
C TYR A 169 -3.64 -5.88 -2.94
N TYR A 170 -2.62 -5.38 -2.28
CA TYR A 170 -2.66 -4.99 -0.88
C TYR A 170 -2.13 -3.57 -0.68
N ARG A 171 -2.74 -2.82 0.23
CA ARG A 171 -2.20 -1.55 0.72
C ARG A 171 -2.16 -1.58 2.23
N PRO A 172 -0.98 -1.32 2.85
CA PRO A 172 -0.88 -1.27 4.30
C PRO A 172 -1.66 -0.07 4.86
N PRO A 173 -2.41 -0.25 5.95
CA PRO A 173 -3.07 0.84 6.65
C PRO A 173 -2.10 1.97 7.00
N GLU A 174 -2.51 3.23 6.79
CA GLU A 174 -1.71 4.44 7.00
C GLU A 174 -0.38 4.47 6.20
N GLY A 175 -0.19 3.55 5.27
CA GLY A 175 1.10 3.35 4.59
C GLY A 175 2.21 2.87 5.51
N LYS A 176 1.89 2.33 6.69
CA LYS A 176 2.88 1.80 7.64
C LYS A 176 3.39 0.44 7.23
N PHE A 177 4.69 0.29 7.22
CA PHE A 177 5.36 -0.96 6.86
C PHE A 177 6.75 -1.05 7.51
N ASP A 178 7.31 -2.24 7.48
CA ASP A 178 8.71 -2.51 7.70
C ASP A 178 9.18 -3.56 6.69
N ARG A 179 10.49 -3.84 6.63
CA ARG A 179 11.02 -4.84 5.69
C ARG A 179 10.37 -6.21 5.85
N ARG A 180 10.09 -6.62 7.09
CA ARG A 180 9.45 -7.90 7.40
C ARG A 180 8.04 -7.99 6.85
N THR A 181 7.22 -6.95 7.01
CA THR A 181 5.85 -6.94 6.48
C THR A 181 5.80 -6.86 4.96
N MET A 182 6.78 -6.21 4.33
CA MET A 182 6.97 -6.27 2.87
C MET A 182 7.31 -7.69 2.39
N GLU A 183 8.24 -8.36 3.10
CA GLU A 183 8.60 -9.75 2.82
C GLU A 183 7.40 -10.70 3.02
N TYR A 184 6.60 -10.50 4.06
CA TYR A 184 5.38 -11.28 4.29
C TYR A 184 4.39 -11.12 3.14
N ALA A 185 4.07 -9.89 2.74
CA ALA A 185 3.15 -9.63 1.64
C ALA A 185 3.66 -10.27 0.33
N HIS A 186 4.94 -10.10 0.03
CA HIS A 186 5.58 -10.69 -1.15
C HIS A 186 5.52 -12.22 -1.14
N THR A 187 5.87 -12.86 -0.02
CA THR A 187 5.84 -14.33 0.16
C THR A 187 4.43 -14.90 -0.02
N LEU A 188 3.41 -14.16 0.39
CA LEU A 188 2.00 -14.53 0.25
C LEU A 188 1.44 -14.21 -1.16
N GLY A 189 2.27 -13.71 -2.06
CA GLY A 189 1.92 -13.40 -3.45
C GLY A 189 1.18 -12.07 -3.65
N TYR A 190 1.17 -11.19 -2.63
CA TYR A 190 0.59 -9.86 -2.78
C TYR A 190 1.55 -8.89 -3.46
N LYS A 191 0.96 -8.03 -4.28
CA LYS A 191 1.59 -6.82 -4.79
C LYS A 191 1.18 -5.66 -3.88
N THR A 192 2.17 -5.04 -3.22
CA THR A 192 1.90 -3.94 -2.30
C THR A 192 1.82 -2.63 -3.06
N ILE A 193 0.68 -1.96 -3.01
CA ILE A 193 0.43 -0.73 -3.77
C ILE A 193 0.46 0.48 -2.84
N PHE A 194 1.51 1.26 -2.95
CA PHE A 194 1.64 2.58 -2.35
C PHE A 194 1.11 3.67 -3.31
N TRP A 195 1.57 4.90 -3.17
CA TRP A 195 1.16 6.03 -4.00
C TRP A 195 2.34 6.99 -4.23
N SER A 196 2.32 7.70 -5.33
CA SER A 196 3.24 8.80 -5.58
C SER A 196 2.63 10.17 -5.26
N PHE A 197 1.30 10.23 -5.19
CA PHE A 197 0.56 11.41 -4.76
C PHE A 197 -0.58 11.04 -3.83
N ALA A 198 -0.67 11.76 -2.72
CA ALA A 198 -1.81 11.81 -1.80
C ALA A 198 -1.85 13.19 -1.12
N TYR A 199 -2.98 13.54 -0.54
CA TYR A 199 -3.10 14.71 0.33
C TYR A 199 -4.03 14.40 1.51
N ALA A 200 -4.11 15.29 2.50
CA ALA A 200 -4.94 15.09 3.68
C ALA A 200 -6.42 15.34 3.32
N ASP A 201 -7.12 14.29 2.89
CA ASP A 201 -8.52 14.28 2.47
C ASP A 201 -9.39 13.33 3.29
N TRP A 202 -8.79 12.59 4.23
CA TRP A 202 -9.47 11.59 5.07
C TRP A 202 -10.28 12.18 6.23
N ASP A 203 -9.94 13.40 6.69
CA ASP A 203 -10.67 14.06 7.77
C ASP A 203 -11.89 14.81 7.22
N ASN A 204 -13.08 14.23 7.41
CA ASN A 204 -14.33 14.82 6.96
C ASN A 204 -14.68 16.16 7.65
N ASN A 205 -14.01 16.50 8.76
CA ASN A 205 -14.21 17.77 9.47
C ASN A 205 -13.20 18.84 9.05
N ALA A 206 -12.18 18.48 8.28
CA ALA A 206 -11.10 19.38 7.85
C ALA A 206 -10.86 19.28 6.33
N GLN A 207 -11.93 19.34 5.55
CA GLN A 207 -11.86 19.25 4.10
C GLN A 207 -11.29 20.53 3.49
N MET A 208 -10.41 20.34 2.51
CA MET A 208 -9.90 21.44 1.66
C MET A 208 -11.02 21.97 0.74
N SER A 209 -10.98 23.23 0.34
CA SER A 209 -11.92 23.72 -0.68
C SER A 209 -11.73 22.97 -2.01
N ALA A 210 -12.80 22.86 -2.79
CA ALA A 210 -12.78 22.19 -4.10
C ALA A 210 -11.66 22.72 -5.01
N GLU A 211 -11.53 24.04 -5.11
CA GLU A 211 -10.48 24.69 -5.90
C GLU A 211 -9.07 24.35 -5.41
N ALA A 212 -8.81 24.47 -4.10
CA ALA A 212 -7.49 24.18 -3.54
C ALA A 212 -7.12 22.70 -3.67
N ALA A 213 -8.09 21.80 -3.50
CA ALA A 213 -7.87 20.36 -3.65
C ALA A 213 -7.57 19.99 -5.11
N LYS A 214 -8.37 20.50 -6.06
CA LYS A 214 -8.14 20.30 -7.49
C LYS A 214 -6.77 20.84 -7.90
N GLN A 215 -6.44 22.08 -7.53
CA GLN A 215 -5.14 22.68 -7.84
C GLN A 215 -4.01 21.85 -7.25
N LYS A 216 -4.15 21.34 -6.01
CA LYS A 216 -3.15 20.50 -5.38
C LYS A 216 -2.91 19.18 -6.11
N ILE A 217 -3.98 18.56 -6.64
CA ILE A 217 -3.84 17.37 -7.49
C ILE A 217 -3.09 17.75 -8.76
N MET A 218 -3.53 18.78 -9.45
CA MET A 218 -2.94 19.18 -10.74
C MET A 218 -1.48 19.61 -10.62
N ASP A 219 -1.10 20.33 -9.56
CA ASP A 219 0.30 20.75 -9.30
C ASP A 219 1.27 19.60 -9.06
N ASN A 220 0.75 18.42 -8.69
CA ASN A 220 1.58 17.27 -8.32
C ASN A 220 1.45 16.08 -9.26
N ILE A 221 0.63 16.21 -10.30
CA ILE A 221 0.49 15.12 -11.27
C ILE A 221 1.78 14.96 -12.07
N HIS A 222 2.12 13.72 -12.34
CA HIS A 222 3.25 13.34 -13.20
C HIS A 222 2.90 12.06 -13.96
N ASN A 223 3.66 11.76 -15.00
CA ASN A 223 3.44 10.54 -15.77
C ASN A 223 3.72 9.29 -14.93
N GLY A 224 2.89 8.26 -15.04
CA GLY A 224 2.98 7.03 -14.24
C GLY A 224 2.50 7.19 -12.78
N ALA A 225 1.79 8.27 -12.44
CA ALA A 225 1.37 8.54 -11.06
C ALA A 225 0.35 7.53 -10.54
N VAL A 226 0.60 6.99 -9.34
CA VAL A 226 -0.40 6.30 -8.53
C VAL A 226 -0.98 7.32 -7.55
N ILE A 227 -2.25 7.64 -7.74
CA ILE A 227 -2.97 8.67 -6.98
C ILE A 227 -3.80 8.00 -5.89
N LEU A 228 -3.56 8.36 -4.63
CA LEU A 228 -4.40 7.94 -3.51
C LEU A 228 -5.38 9.07 -3.15
N LEU A 229 -6.67 8.72 -3.15
CA LEU A 229 -7.76 9.56 -2.65
C LEU A 229 -8.61 8.75 -1.66
N HIS A 230 -9.31 9.45 -0.74
CA HIS A 230 -10.30 8.82 0.11
C HIS A 230 -11.71 9.13 -0.43
N PRO A 231 -12.50 8.12 -0.82
CA PRO A 231 -13.79 8.33 -1.48
C PRO A 231 -14.88 8.80 -0.51
N THR A 232 -14.61 8.81 0.80
CA THR A 232 -15.46 9.41 1.82
C THR A 232 -15.34 10.94 1.90
N SER A 233 -14.35 11.53 1.24
CA SER A 233 -14.17 12.98 1.14
C SER A 233 -15.27 13.61 0.28
N ALA A 234 -16.02 14.57 0.86
CA ALA A 234 -17.01 15.33 0.13
C ALA A 234 -16.36 16.17 -0.97
N THR A 235 -15.19 16.74 -0.71
CA THR A 235 -14.41 17.49 -1.69
C THR A 235 -13.98 16.61 -2.87
N ASN A 236 -13.47 15.41 -2.62
CA ASN A 236 -13.12 14.49 -3.71
C ASN A 236 -14.37 14.10 -4.54
N ALA A 237 -15.50 13.84 -3.89
CA ALA A 237 -16.74 13.52 -4.58
C ALA A 237 -17.28 14.70 -5.42
N GLU A 238 -16.93 15.94 -5.07
CA GLU A 238 -17.27 17.14 -5.83
C GLU A 238 -16.36 17.33 -7.05
N ILE A 239 -15.04 17.18 -6.86
CA ILE A 239 -14.04 17.58 -7.89
C ILE A 239 -13.63 16.48 -8.84
N LEU A 240 -13.88 15.20 -8.53
CA LEU A 240 -13.30 14.07 -9.27
C LEU A 240 -13.61 14.12 -10.77
N GLY A 241 -14.83 14.49 -11.15
CA GLY A 241 -15.19 14.61 -12.57
C GLY A 241 -14.37 15.68 -13.29
N ASP A 242 -14.18 16.83 -12.65
CA ASP A 242 -13.36 17.92 -13.22
C ASP A 242 -11.88 17.51 -13.32
N VAL A 243 -11.34 16.83 -12.30
CA VAL A 243 -9.97 16.31 -12.31
C VAL A 243 -9.79 15.31 -13.46
N ILE A 244 -10.73 14.36 -13.64
CA ILE A 244 -10.64 13.37 -14.71
C ILE A 244 -10.67 14.05 -16.08
N ARG A 245 -11.59 14.98 -16.32
CA ARG A 245 -11.69 15.69 -17.60
C ARG A 245 -10.45 16.51 -17.90
N GLU A 246 -9.91 17.19 -16.89
CA GLU A 246 -8.68 17.97 -17.05
C GLU A 246 -7.47 17.08 -17.37
N LEU A 247 -7.31 15.94 -16.68
CA LEU A 247 -6.25 14.98 -16.97
C LEU A 247 -6.38 14.40 -18.39
N LYS A 248 -7.61 14.03 -18.81
CA LYS A 248 -7.86 13.60 -20.19
C LYS A 248 -7.53 14.70 -21.21
N GLY A 249 -7.86 15.96 -20.89
CA GLY A 249 -7.52 17.13 -21.72
C GLY A 249 -6.01 17.34 -21.84
N GLN A 250 -5.23 16.95 -20.86
CA GLN A 250 -3.76 16.96 -20.88
C GLN A 250 -3.15 15.70 -21.52
N GLY A 251 -3.98 14.80 -22.07
CA GLY A 251 -3.55 13.58 -22.74
C GLY A 251 -3.28 12.38 -21.81
N TYR A 252 -3.67 12.47 -20.53
CA TYR A 252 -3.56 11.30 -19.64
C TYR A 252 -4.70 10.31 -19.90
N ARG A 253 -4.34 9.02 -19.95
CA ARG A 253 -5.29 7.92 -19.79
C ARG A 253 -5.21 7.36 -18.35
N PHE A 254 -6.21 6.57 -18.01
CA PHE A 254 -6.29 5.92 -16.71
C PHE A 254 -5.98 4.44 -16.85
N GLY A 255 -4.90 3.98 -16.21
CA GLY A 255 -4.45 2.60 -16.23
C GLY A 255 -5.05 1.77 -15.10
N THR A 256 -4.89 0.44 -15.18
CA THR A 256 -5.30 -0.53 -14.17
C THR A 256 -4.12 -1.00 -13.33
N LEU A 257 -4.38 -1.62 -12.17
CA LEU A 257 -3.30 -2.22 -11.37
C LEU A 257 -2.63 -3.40 -12.08
N ASP A 258 -3.37 -4.13 -12.93
CA ASP A 258 -2.78 -5.20 -13.73
C ASP A 258 -1.75 -4.63 -14.71
N GLU A 259 -2.05 -3.49 -15.33
CA GLU A 259 -1.09 -2.78 -16.16
C GLU A 259 0.10 -2.26 -15.34
N LEU A 260 -0.15 -1.55 -14.22
CA LEU A 260 0.89 -1.03 -13.35
C LEU A 260 1.92 -2.11 -12.96
N THR A 261 1.42 -3.30 -12.68
CA THR A 261 2.24 -4.39 -12.13
C THR A 261 2.69 -5.43 -13.17
N GLY A 262 2.37 -5.20 -14.44
CA GLY A 262 2.73 -6.13 -15.53
C GLY A 262 2.05 -7.50 -15.42
N ALA A 263 0.84 -7.55 -14.87
CA ALA A 263 0.05 -8.79 -14.70
C ALA A 263 -0.86 -9.11 -15.92
N VAL A 264 -0.67 -8.41 -17.03
CA VAL A 264 -1.42 -8.62 -18.30
C VAL A 264 -0.71 -9.64 -19.15
#